data_b20dfc7b925577808073612f3b985a63
#
_entry.id   b20dfc7b925577808073612f3b985a63
#
_cell.length_a   1.000
_cell.length_b   1.000
_cell.length_c   1.000
_cell.angle_alpha   90.00
_cell.angle_beta   90.00
_cell.angle_gamma   90.00
#
_symmetry.space_group_name_H-M   'P 1'
#
loop_
_entity.id
_entity.type
_entity.pdbx_description
1 polymer ?
#
loop_
_entity_poly.entity_id
_entity_poly.type
_entity_poly.pdbx_seq_one_letter_code
_entity_poly.pdbx_strand_id
1 'polypeptide(L)'
;MDIRALGYLRLETTTLDEWRRYALDVLGMVEASGTTEDTLCLRLDDRAHRIVIQAGESDRLLAAGWEVADAAALARAAEELEAAGVAVKAADPAELAERRVQGLIHVTDPGGNPLEIYWGQAQDHSALGTPYGNRFVTGDLGLGHVVLPVPDIEAALDFYENLLGFQLRDSMKLPPQAVPTATEQRDFHWMHFLSPNRRHHSLGLYPGALPPGIVHFMVELETLDDVGRGLDRMHAAGIPIASSLGRHTNDRMVSFYAQAPGGFQVEYGWDGLVVDPATWVAKEITADSFWGHQWNG
;
A
#
# COMPACT_ATOMS: atom_id res chain seq x y z
N MET A 1 -14.96 11.21 6.69
CA MET A 1 -13.69 11.37 7.46
C MET A 1 -12.64 12.13 6.64
N ASP A 2 -11.58 12.64 7.28
CA ASP A 2 -10.48 13.37 6.60
C ASP A 2 -9.18 12.51 6.65
N ILE A 3 -9.21 11.40 5.95
CA ILE A 3 -8.01 10.56 5.72
C ILE A 3 -7.08 11.32 4.77
N ARG A 4 -5.80 11.41 5.08
CA ARG A 4 -4.81 12.19 4.30
C ARG A 4 -3.95 11.35 3.38
N ALA A 5 -3.44 10.22 3.88
CA ALA A 5 -2.51 9.40 3.12
C ALA A 5 -2.40 7.98 3.68
N LEU A 6 -1.94 7.06 2.85
CA LEU A 6 -1.35 5.80 3.31
C LEU A 6 0.00 6.13 3.94
N GLY A 7 0.07 6.04 5.26
CA GLY A 7 1.27 6.42 5.99
C GLY A 7 2.29 5.30 6.08
N TYR A 8 1.84 4.10 6.41
CA TYR A 8 2.72 2.93 6.54
C TYR A 8 2.00 1.61 6.28
N LEU A 9 2.79 0.56 6.08
CA LEU A 9 2.34 -0.84 6.09
C LEU A 9 3.05 -1.61 7.20
N ARG A 10 2.31 -2.53 7.82
CA ARG A 10 2.85 -3.51 8.78
C ARG A 10 2.61 -4.91 8.22
N LEU A 11 3.67 -5.68 8.20
CA LEU A 11 3.69 -7.04 7.65
C LEU A 11 4.23 -8.01 8.71
N GLU A 12 3.76 -9.24 8.67
CA GLU A 12 4.38 -10.39 9.35
C GLU A 12 5.07 -11.26 8.31
N THR A 13 6.18 -11.88 8.66
CA THR A 13 6.89 -12.77 7.76
C THR A 13 7.58 -13.91 8.49
N THR A 14 7.66 -15.05 7.81
CA THR A 14 8.45 -16.22 8.27
C THR A 14 9.93 -16.11 7.85
N THR A 15 10.31 -15.10 7.02
CA THR A 15 11.63 -14.96 6.41
C THR A 15 12.19 -13.53 6.53
N LEU A 16 12.33 -13.02 7.77
CA LEU A 16 12.74 -11.64 8.02
C LEU A 16 14.11 -11.28 7.40
N ASP A 17 15.07 -12.22 7.39
CA ASP A 17 16.39 -12.01 6.79
C ASP A 17 16.32 -11.87 5.26
N GLU A 18 15.39 -12.55 4.60
CA GLU A 18 15.15 -12.39 3.16
C GLU A 18 14.56 -11.01 2.89
N TRP A 19 13.60 -10.57 3.70
CA TRP A 19 13.05 -9.22 3.63
C TRP A 19 14.10 -8.15 3.85
N ARG A 20 15.04 -8.34 4.79
CA ARG A 20 16.13 -7.41 5.03
C ARG A 20 16.98 -7.23 3.76
N ARG A 21 17.43 -8.33 3.16
CA ARG A 21 18.18 -8.29 1.89
C ARG A 21 17.36 -7.68 0.76
N TYR A 22 16.10 -8.10 0.61
CA TYR A 22 15.21 -7.58 -0.42
C TYR A 22 15.01 -6.06 -0.30
N ALA A 23 14.71 -5.56 0.89
CA ALA A 23 14.44 -4.16 1.11
C ALA A 23 15.69 -3.27 0.97
N LEU A 24 16.81 -3.69 1.57
CA LEU A 24 18.01 -2.86 1.61
C LEU A 24 18.84 -2.99 0.33
N ASP A 25 19.12 -4.21 -0.11
CA ASP A 25 20.07 -4.46 -1.21
C ASP A 25 19.40 -4.40 -2.59
N VAL A 26 18.07 -4.60 -2.66
CA VAL A 26 17.37 -4.63 -3.95
C VAL A 26 16.47 -3.41 -4.14
N LEU A 27 15.53 -3.15 -3.20
CA LEU A 27 14.65 -1.99 -3.30
C LEU A 27 15.37 -0.66 -3.00
N GLY A 28 16.50 -0.70 -2.29
CA GLY A 28 17.27 0.50 -1.94
C GLY A 28 16.58 1.34 -0.85
N MET A 29 15.87 0.70 0.06
CA MET A 29 15.30 1.32 1.25
C MET A 29 16.37 1.49 2.33
N VAL A 30 16.05 2.24 3.38
CA VAL A 30 16.95 2.49 4.50
C VAL A 30 16.37 1.88 5.77
N GLU A 31 17.22 1.16 6.50
CA GLU A 31 16.84 0.65 7.81
C GLU A 31 16.65 1.81 8.80
N ALA A 32 15.52 1.80 9.49
CA ALA A 32 15.14 2.84 10.44
C ALA A 32 15.53 2.51 11.88
N SER A 33 15.65 3.56 12.69
CA SER A 33 15.74 3.42 14.14
C SER A 33 14.47 2.74 14.68
N GLY A 34 14.61 1.69 15.48
CA GLY A 34 13.48 0.85 15.93
C GLY A 34 13.53 -0.55 15.36
N THR A 35 14.42 -0.83 14.42
CA THR A 35 14.76 -2.20 14.02
C THR A 35 15.35 -2.95 15.20
N THR A 36 14.89 -4.19 15.38
CA THR A 36 15.36 -5.16 16.40
C THR A 36 15.73 -6.47 15.72
N GLU A 37 16.03 -7.51 16.52
CA GLU A 37 16.25 -8.86 15.99
C GLU A 37 15.00 -9.40 15.27
N ASP A 38 13.80 -9.12 15.82
CA ASP A 38 12.53 -9.66 15.34
C ASP A 38 11.69 -8.65 14.52
N THR A 39 12.20 -7.44 14.30
CA THR A 39 11.46 -6.38 13.61
C THR A 39 12.37 -5.56 12.72
N LEU A 40 12.03 -5.45 11.45
CA LEU A 40 12.68 -4.59 10.47
C LEU A 40 11.81 -3.36 10.20
N CYS A 41 12.32 -2.18 10.58
CA CYS A 41 11.71 -0.90 10.26
C CYS A 41 12.42 -0.27 9.07
N LEU A 42 11.67 0.20 8.07
CA LEU A 42 12.21 0.74 6.81
C LEU A 42 11.72 2.18 6.58
N ARG A 43 12.66 3.03 6.21
CA ARG A 43 12.42 4.43 5.81
C ARG A 43 12.54 4.61 4.31
N LEU A 44 11.67 5.50 3.79
CA LEU A 44 11.68 5.98 2.42
C LEU A 44 11.81 7.52 2.38
N ASP A 45 11.57 8.18 3.52
CA ASP A 45 11.59 9.64 3.70
C ASP A 45 11.96 10.03 5.14
N ASP A 46 11.50 11.20 5.60
CA ASP A 46 11.73 11.73 6.94
C ASP A 46 10.78 11.16 8.02
N ARG A 47 9.83 10.31 7.68
CA ARG A 47 9.01 9.61 8.67
C ARG A 47 9.83 8.55 9.40
N ALA A 48 9.47 8.27 10.64
CA ALA A 48 10.14 7.28 11.48
C ALA A 48 10.26 5.91 10.82
N HIS A 49 9.25 5.51 10.08
CA HIS A 49 9.20 4.34 9.20
C HIS A 49 8.03 4.46 8.23
N ARG A 50 8.10 3.72 7.13
CA ARG A 50 7.03 3.56 6.15
C ARG A 50 6.59 2.10 6.02
N ILE A 51 7.49 1.17 6.28
CA ILE A 51 7.18 -0.26 6.28
C ILE A 51 7.79 -0.87 7.54
N VAL A 52 7.01 -1.66 8.24
CA VAL A 52 7.44 -2.45 9.42
C VAL A 52 7.17 -3.91 9.13
N ILE A 53 8.19 -4.74 9.25
CA ILE A 53 8.10 -6.18 8.99
C ILE A 53 8.52 -6.90 10.27
N GLN A 54 7.62 -7.72 10.80
CA GLN A 54 7.82 -8.48 12.03
C GLN A 54 8.02 -9.95 11.72
N ALA A 55 8.96 -10.58 12.40
CA ALA A 55 9.09 -12.02 12.39
C ALA A 55 7.84 -12.66 13.03
N GLY A 56 7.33 -13.71 12.41
CA GLY A 56 6.16 -14.42 12.90
C GLY A 56 5.99 -15.78 12.25
N GLU A 57 4.81 -16.37 12.44
CA GLU A 57 4.52 -17.73 11.98
C GLU A 57 3.87 -17.77 10.58
N SER A 58 3.52 -16.61 10.03
CA SER A 58 2.85 -16.51 8.73
C SER A 58 3.28 -15.26 7.96
N ASP A 59 3.10 -15.30 6.66
CA ASP A 59 3.33 -14.16 5.78
C ASP A 59 1.98 -13.47 5.53
N ARG A 60 1.79 -12.25 6.08
CA ARG A 60 0.50 -11.55 5.99
C ARG A 60 0.59 -10.05 6.25
N LEU A 61 -0.43 -9.34 5.82
CA LEU A 61 -0.66 -7.95 6.24
C LEU A 61 -1.12 -7.93 7.71
N LEU A 62 -0.42 -7.15 8.54
CA LEU A 62 -0.83 -6.87 9.92
C LEU A 62 -1.66 -5.59 10.00
N ALA A 63 -1.34 -4.57 9.21
CA ALA A 63 -2.15 -3.36 9.08
C ALA A 63 -1.72 -2.50 7.88
N ALA A 64 -2.71 -1.80 7.29
CA ALA A 64 -2.49 -0.62 6.47
C ALA A 64 -2.80 0.62 7.33
N GLY A 65 -1.80 1.48 7.52
CA GLY A 65 -1.89 2.68 8.37
C GLY A 65 -2.30 3.91 7.57
N TRP A 66 -3.43 4.52 7.94
CA TRP A 66 -4.02 5.69 7.30
C TRP A 66 -3.92 6.93 8.20
N GLU A 67 -3.25 7.96 7.71
CA GLU A 67 -2.99 9.19 8.47
C GLU A 67 -4.19 10.13 8.46
N VAL A 68 -4.53 10.68 9.64
CA VAL A 68 -5.44 11.83 9.79
C VAL A 68 -4.68 13.03 10.34
N ALA A 69 -5.30 14.22 10.30
CA ALA A 69 -4.65 15.49 10.60
C ALA A 69 -4.06 15.60 12.00
N ASP A 70 -4.90 15.27 13.00
CA ASP A 70 -4.66 15.55 14.41
C ASP A 70 -5.54 14.69 15.32
N ALA A 71 -5.41 14.88 16.63
CA ALA A 71 -6.20 14.18 17.64
C ALA A 71 -7.72 14.40 17.47
N ALA A 72 -8.15 15.58 17.07
CA ALA A 72 -9.56 15.86 16.88
C ALA A 72 -10.13 15.13 15.65
N ALA A 73 -9.34 15.02 14.57
CA ALA A 73 -9.70 14.24 13.39
C ALA A 73 -9.78 12.75 13.72
N LEU A 74 -8.86 12.22 14.54
CA LEU A 74 -8.90 10.82 14.99
C LEU A 74 -10.15 10.54 15.86
N ALA A 75 -10.48 11.45 16.78
CA ALA A 75 -11.67 11.31 17.63
C ALA A 75 -12.96 11.30 16.78
N ARG A 76 -13.08 12.23 15.82
CA ARG A 76 -14.23 12.22 14.89
C ARG A 76 -14.29 10.94 14.05
N ALA A 77 -13.15 10.44 13.58
CA ALA A 77 -13.10 9.19 12.84
C ALA A 77 -13.62 8.02 13.67
N ALA A 78 -13.24 7.92 14.95
CA ALA A 78 -13.75 6.90 15.84
C ALA A 78 -15.27 7.01 16.01
N GLU A 79 -15.79 8.22 16.28
CA GLU A 79 -17.24 8.47 16.46
C GLU A 79 -18.06 8.12 15.19
N GLU A 80 -17.57 8.51 14.00
CA GLU A 80 -18.24 8.22 12.73
C GLU A 80 -18.25 6.72 12.43
N LEU A 81 -17.16 5.99 12.71
CA LEU A 81 -17.06 4.53 12.54
C LEU A 81 -18.00 3.79 13.49
N GLU A 82 -17.99 4.15 14.78
CA GLU A 82 -18.88 3.56 15.79
C GLU A 82 -20.36 3.81 15.46
N ALA A 83 -20.69 5.03 15.02
CA ALA A 83 -22.04 5.37 14.59
C ALA A 83 -22.51 4.56 13.36
N ALA A 84 -21.57 4.16 12.50
CA ALA A 84 -21.82 3.25 11.37
C ALA A 84 -21.81 1.76 11.77
N GLY A 85 -21.62 1.43 13.05
CA GLY A 85 -21.60 0.05 13.54
C GLY A 85 -20.28 -0.68 13.32
N VAL A 86 -19.21 0.03 12.96
CA VAL A 86 -17.86 -0.54 12.82
C VAL A 86 -17.21 -0.61 14.20
N ALA A 87 -16.63 -1.77 14.54
CA ALA A 87 -15.90 -1.94 15.78
C ALA A 87 -14.61 -1.12 15.77
N VAL A 88 -14.43 -0.27 16.76
CA VAL A 88 -13.23 0.57 16.95
C VAL A 88 -12.54 0.17 18.25
N LYS A 89 -11.23 -0.04 18.19
CA LYS A 89 -10.40 -0.30 19.36
C LYS A 89 -9.29 0.76 19.43
N ALA A 90 -9.23 1.54 20.50
CA ALA A 90 -8.11 2.43 20.74
C ALA A 90 -6.84 1.63 21.06
N ALA A 91 -5.71 2.08 20.53
CA ALA A 91 -4.41 1.49 20.82
C ALA A 91 -3.98 1.79 22.27
N ASP A 92 -3.24 0.88 22.85
CA ASP A 92 -2.60 1.10 24.15
C ASP A 92 -1.28 1.89 24.01
N PRO A 93 -0.69 2.38 25.14
CA PRO A 93 0.55 3.16 25.08
C PRO A 93 1.75 2.40 24.49
N ALA A 94 1.82 1.07 24.62
CA ALA A 94 2.91 0.29 24.03
C ALA A 94 2.77 0.21 22.51
N GLU A 95 1.54 0.02 22.01
CA GLU A 95 1.22 0.05 20.59
C GLU A 95 1.56 1.43 19.97
N LEU A 96 1.21 2.54 20.64
CA LEU A 96 1.54 3.90 20.19
C LEU A 96 3.07 4.11 20.10
N ALA A 97 3.80 3.65 21.10
CA ALA A 97 5.26 3.76 21.14
C ALA A 97 5.92 2.94 20.01
N GLU A 98 5.45 1.72 19.77
CA GLU A 98 5.94 0.85 18.69
C GLU A 98 5.71 1.48 17.33
N ARG A 99 4.49 2.03 17.03
CA ARG A 99 4.17 2.71 15.77
C ARG A 99 4.77 4.11 15.68
N ARG A 100 5.31 4.61 16.81
CA ARG A 100 5.85 5.98 16.93
C ARG A 100 4.84 7.04 16.49
N VAL A 101 3.59 6.89 16.95
CA VAL A 101 2.46 7.79 16.67
C VAL A 101 1.89 8.37 17.97
N GLN A 102 1.15 9.46 17.90
CA GLN A 102 0.56 10.10 19.06
C GLN A 102 -0.85 9.59 19.41
N GLY A 103 -1.53 9.02 18.43
CA GLY A 103 -2.83 8.38 18.63
C GLY A 103 -3.16 7.45 17.48
N LEU A 104 -3.90 6.39 17.78
CA LEU A 104 -4.22 5.33 16.84
C LEU A 104 -5.48 4.58 17.27
N ILE A 105 -6.29 4.22 16.29
CA ILE A 105 -7.40 3.27 16.43
C ILE A 105 -7.24 2.13 15.43
N HIS A 106 -7.65 0.94 15.84
CA HIS A 106 -7.73 -0.25 15.00
C HIS A 106 -9.16 -0.43 14.51
N VAL A 107 -9.29 -0.70 13.24
CA VAL A 107 -10.55 -1.05 12.58
C VAL A 107 -10.32 -2.18 11.58
N THR A 108 -11.38 -2.83 11.15
CA THR A 108 -11.33 -3.86 10.11
C THR A 108 -12.29 -3.45 9.00
N ASP A 109 -11.84 -3.52 7.75
CA ASP A 109 -12.70 -3.26 6.60
C ASP A 109 -13.68 -4.43 6.35
N PRO A 110 -14.68 -4.27 5.46
CA PRO A 110 -15.62 -5.35 5.13
C PRO A 110 -14.97 -6.60 4.53
N GLY A 111 -13.75 -6.48 3.96
CA GLY A 111 -12.97 -7.61 3.45
C GLY A 111 -12.23 -8.40 4.52
N GLY A 112 -12.23 -7.90 5.77
CA GLY A 112 -11.46 -8.47 6.87
C GLY A 112 -10.02 -7.94 6.96
N ASN A 113 -9.66 -6.93 6.16
CA ASN A 113 -8.33 -6.35 6.19
C ASN A 113 -8.14 -5.45 7.43
N PRO A 114 -7.04 -5.62 8.18
CA PRO A 114 -6.74 -4.79 9.34
C PRO A 114 -6.26 -3.39 8.93
N LEU A 115 -6.90 -2.36 9.47
CA LEU A 115 -6.56 -0.96 9.25
C LEU A 115 -6.17 -0.31 10.58
N GLU A 116 -5.20 0.58 10.51
CA GLU A 116 -4.83 1.49 11.59
C GLU A 116 -5.10 2.93 11.13
N ILE A 117 -5.97 3.68 11.83
CA ILE A 117 -6.17 5.11 11.59
C ILE A 117 -5.41 5.86 12.67
N TYR A 118 -4.50 6.74 12.30
CA TYR A 118 -3.56 7.33 13.24
C TYR A 118 -3.25 8.80 12.93
N TRP A 119 -2.70 9.51 13.91
CA TRP A 119 -2.14 10.84 13.75
C TRP A 119 -0.79 11.00 14.45
N GLY A 120 0.01 11.97 14.00
CA GLY A 120 1.20 12.42 14.70
C GLY A 120 2.36 11.41 14.66
N GLN A 121 2.62 10.79 13.51
CA GLN A 121 3.79 9.93 13.34
C GLN A 121 5.09 10.73 13.53
N ALA A 122 5.99 10.18 14.32
CA ALA A 122 7.30 10.78 14.56
C ALA A 122 8.09 10.95 13.27
N GLN A 123 8.86 12.04 13.20
CA GLN A 123 9.82 12.29 12.13
C GLN A 123 11.22 11.92 12.59
N ASP A 124 12.03 11.45 11.66
CA ASP A 124 13.45 11.24 11.82
C ASP A 124 14.19 12.23 10.93
N HIS A 125 14.73 13.28 11.53
CA HIS A 125 15.42 14.37 10.82
C HIS A 125 16.86 14.01 10.40
N SER A 126 17.31 12.79 10.66
CA SER A 126 18.58 12.33 10.09
C SER A 126 18.47 12.24 8.57
N ALA A 127 19.54 12.62 7.87
CA ALA A 127 19.56 12.54 6.41
C ALA A 127 19.28 11.12 5.93
N LEU A 128 18.35 11.00 4.99
CA LEU A 128 18.06 9.72 4.34
C LEU A 128 19.12 9.46 3.27
N GLY A 129 20.10 8.63 3.60
CA GLY A 129 21.12 8.17 2.65
C GLY A 129 20.79 6.79 2.11
N THR A 130 20.08 6.74 0.98
CA THR A 130 19.80 5.44 0.33
C THR A 130 21.06 4.84 -0.26
N PRO A 131 21.19 3.50 -0.29
CA PRO A 131 22.43 2.84 -0.71
C PRO A 131 22.80 3.11 -2.18
N TYR A 132 21.84 3.49 -3.00
CA TYR A 132 22.03 3.75 -4.43
C TYR A 132 21.81 5.20 -4.85
N GLY A 133 21.59 6.11 -3.88
CA GLY A 133 21.23 7.50 -4.15
C GLY A 133 19.83 7.70 -4.71
N ASN A 134 19.02 6.63 -4.78
CA ASN A 134 17.64 6.69 -5.21
C ASN A 134 16.78 7.46 -4.20
N ARG A 135 15.70 8.08 -4.67
CA ARG A 135 14.72 8.77 -3.85
C ARG A 135 13.33 8.27 -4.13
N PHE A 136 12.50 8.28 -3.08
CA PHE A 136 11.10 7.86 -3.18
C PHE A 136 10.16 9.06 -3.17
N VAL A 137 9.11 8.99 -3.98
CA VAL A 137 8.04 10.00 -4.01
C VAL A 137 7.05 9.69 -2.90
N THR A 138 7.08 10.52 -1.86
CA THR A 138 6.29 10.37 -0.63
C THR A 138 5.62 11.70 -0.24
N GLY A 139 5.89 12.25 0.94
CA GLY A 139 5.31 13.51 1.42
C GLY A 139 3.79 13.42 1.56
N ASP A 140 3.09 14.39 0.99
CA ASP A 140 1.62 14.47 1.00
C ASP A 140 0.94 13.35 0.19
N LEU A 141 1.69 12.66 -0.66
CA LEU A 141 1.20 11.53 -1.43
C LEU A 141 1.24 10.20 -0.66
N GLY A 142 1.87 10.19 0.53
CA GLY A 142 2.01 9.00 1.36
C GLY A 142 3.08 8.02 0.88
N LEU A 143 3.04 6.78 1.41
CA LEU A 143 3.98 5.71 1.09
C LEU A 143 4.02 5.36 -0.41
N GLY A 144 2.89 5.34 -1.04
CA GLY A 144 2.61 4.83 -2.37
C GLY A 144 1.17 4.34 -2.44
N HIS A 145 0.96 3.11 -2.89
CA HIS A 145 -0.35 2.47 -2.77
C HIS A 145 -0.26 1.03 -2.24
N VAL A 146 -1.40 0.52 -1.79
CA VAL A 146 -1.61 -0.88 -1.42
C VAL A 146 -2.83 -1.42 -2.14
N VAL A 147 -2.78 -2.68 -2.58
CA VAL A 147 -3.95 -3.38 -3.13
C VAL A 147 -4.39 -4.45 -2.16
N LEU A 148 -5.63 -4.33 -1.69
CA LEU A 148 -6.22 -5.21 -0.70
C LEU A 148 -7.26 -6.15 -1.34
N PRO A 149 -7.24 -7.44 -0.98
CA PRO A 149 -8.26 -8.37 -1.40
C PRO A 149 -9.56 -8.13 -0.62
N VAL A 150 -10.68 -8.02 -1.32
CA VAL A 150 -12.02 -7.82 -0.74
C VAL A 150 -13.02 -8.72 -1.44
N PRO A 151 -13.53 -9.75 -0.79
CA PRO A 151 -14.50 -10.66 -1.40
C PRO A 151 -15.82 -10.01 -1.78
N ASP A 152 -16.28 -9.03 -0.98
CA ASP A 152 -17.45 -8.19 -1.26
C ASP A 152 -16.99 -6.80 -1.68
N ILE A 153 -16.86 -6.61 -3.00
CA ILE A 153 -16.33 -5.39 -3.58
C ILE A 153 -17.25 -4.18 -3.37
N GLU A 154 -18.58 -4.40 -3.36
CA GLU A 154 -19.57 -3.34 -3.20
C GLU A 154 -19.59 -2.82 -1.75
N ALA A 155 -19.57 -3.71 -0.77
CA ALA A 155 -19.48 -3.34 0.64
C ALA A 155 -18.14 -2.63 0.95
N ALA A 156 -17.03 -3.08 0.35
CA ALA A 156 -15.74 -2.43 0.51
C ALA A 156 -15.73 -1.03 -0.14
N LEU A 157 -16.27 -0.88 -1.33
CA LEU A 157 -16.35 0.41 -2.01
C LEU A 157 -17.18 1.41 -1.18
N ASP A 158 -18.34 0.99 -0.67
CA ASP A 158 -19.18 1.83 0.21
C ASP A 158 -18.45 2.26 1.48
N PHE A 159 -17.73 1.33 2.12
CA PHE A 159 -16.92 1.62 3.31
C PHE A 159 -15.82 2.65 3.03
N TYR A 160 -15.03 2.47 1.99
CA TYR A 160 -13.92 3.38 1.71
C TYR A 160 -14.40 4.73 1.15
N GLU A 161 -15.39 4.76 0.27
CA GLU A 161 -15.87 5.98 -0.36
C GLU A 161 -16.78 6.78 0.58
N ASN A 162 -17.84 6.16 1.11
CA ASN A 162 -18.86 6.88 1.87
C ASN A 162 -18.52 7.04 3.36
N LEU A 163 -17.80 6.10 3.98
CA LEU A 163 -17.44 6.20 5.39
C LEU A 163 -16.04 6.79 5.60
N LEU A 164 -15.02 6.29 4.92
CA LEU A 164 -13.66 6.81 5.07
C LEU A 164 -13.37 8.07 4.23
N GLY A 165 -14.22 8.40 3.25
CA GLY A 165 -14.11 9.61 2.44
C GLY A 165 -13.06 9.55 1.33
N PHE A 166 -12.69 8.35 0.90
CA PHE A 166 -11.86 8.18 -0.29
C PHE A 166 -12.64 8.56 -1.54
N GLN A 167 -11.94 8.98 -2.58
CA GLN A 167 -12.55 9.23 -3.88
C GLN A 167 -12.21 8.11 -4.85
N LEU A 168 -13.23 7.57 -5.49
CA LEU A 168 -13.06 6.65 -6.60
C LEU A 168 -12.36 7.37 -7.75
N ARG A 169 -11.27 6.78 -8.25
CA ARG A 169 -10.49 7.31 -9.36
C ARG A 169 -10.85 6.61 -10.66
N ASP A 170 -10.72 5.32 -10.68
CA ASP A 170 -11.02 4.51 -11.85
C ASP A 170 -11.55 3.14 -11.43
N SER A 171 -12.22 2.47 -12.37
CA SER A 171 -12.65 1.09 -12.23
C SER A 171 -12.20 0.26 -13.44
N MET A 172 -11.75 -0.95 -13.19
CA MET A 172 -11.27 -1.87 -14.22
C MET A 172 -12.06 -3.18 -14.19
N LYS A 173 -12.44 -3.69 -15.36
CA LYS A 173 -13.00 -5.03 -15.48
C LYS A 173 -11.89 -6.07 -15.55
N LEU A 174 -11.88 -6.96 -14.59
CA LEU A 174 -11.01 -8.14 -14.60
C LEU A 174 -11.76 -9.33 -15.17
N PRO A 175 -11.15 -10.11 -16.08
CA PRO A 175 -11.75 -11.35 -16.55
C PRO A 175 -11.78 -12.38 -15.41
N PRO A 176 -12.71 -13.36 -15.42
CA PRO A 176 -12.87 -14.32 -14.32
C PRO A 176 -11.59 -15.06 -13.94
N GLN A 177 -10.74 -15.39 -14.92
CA GLN A 177 -9.47 -16.07 -14.68
C GLN A 177 -8.44 -15.23 -13.91
N ALA A 178 -8.59 -13.91 -13.92
CA ALA A 178 -7.75 -13.01 -13.11
C ALA A 178 -8.22 -12.93 -11.65
N VAL A 179 -9.37 -13.54 -11.30
CA VAL A 179 -9.93 -13.55 -9.95
C VAL A 179 -10.36 -14.98 -9.57
N PRO A 180 -9.42 -15.94 -9.51
CA PRO A 180 -9.75 -17.34 -9.29
C PRO A 180 -10.38 -17.61 -7.91
N THR A 181 -10.24 -16.69 -6.98
CA THR A 181 -10.79 -16.76 -5.61
C THR A 181 -12.09 -15.99 -5.43
N ALA A 182 -12.69 -15.50 -6.53
CA ALA A 182 -14.00 -14.84 -6.46
C ALA A 182 -15.07 -15.80 -5.92
N THR A 183 -15.93 -15.30 -5.05
CA THR A 183 -17.02 -16.10 -4.44
C THR A 183 -18.18 -16.33 -5.40
N GLU A 184 -18.30 -15.49 -6.42
CA GLU A 184 -19.36 -15.58 -7.42
C GLU A 184 -18.78 -15.73 -8.82
N GLN A 185 -19.43 -16.55 -9.65
CA GLN A 185 -19.10 -16.63 -11.07
C GLN A 185 -19.81 -15.51 -11.83
N ARG A 186 -19.02 -14.62 -12.45
CA ARG A 186 -19.48 -13.49 -13.27
C ARG A 186 -18.69 -13.47 -14.57
N ASP A 187 -19.22 -12.78 -15.58
CA ASP A 187 -18.50 -12.56 -16.86
C ASP A 187 -17.26 -11.69 -16.67
N PHE A 188 -17.25 -10.85 -15.66
CA PHE A 188 -16.11 -10.05 -15.20
C PHE A 188 -16.29 -9.65 -13.73
N HIS A 189 -15.21 -9.22 -13.10
CA HIS A 189 -15.19 -8.65 -11.75
C HIS A 189 -14.67 -7.22 -11.80
N TRP A 190 -15.21 -6.35 -10.95
CA TRP A 190 -14.71 -4.99 -10.83
C TRP A 190 -13.51 -4.95 -9.88
N MET A 191 -12.45 -4.25 -10.29
CA MET A 191 -11.39 -3.75 -9.44
C MET A 191 -11.51 -2.23 -9.37
N HIS A 192 -11.39 -1.65 -8.18
CA HIS A 192 -11.54 -0.21 -7.97
C HIS A 192 -10.25 0.41 -7.46
N PHE A 193 -9.96 1.64 -7.90
CA PHE A 193 -8.81 2.42 -7.51
C PHE A 193 -9.28 3.70 -6.82
N LEU A 194 -8.85 3.91 -5.56
CA LEU A 194 -9.31 5.00 -4.70
C LEU A 194 -8.14 5.77 -4.10
N SER A 195 -8.38 7.02 -3.74
CA SER A 195 -7.39 7.81 -3.02
C SER A 195 -8.04 8.84 -2.09
N PRO A 196 -7.42 9.10 -0.93
CA PRO A 196 -7.82 10.20 -0.06
C PRO A 196 -7.11 11.52 -0.44
N ASN A 197 -6.13 11.50 -1.33
CA ASN A 197 -5.30 12.65 -1.67
C ASN A 197 -5.08 12.80 -3.19
N ARG A 198 -4.06 13.55 -3.59
CA ARG A 198 -3.76 13.84 -5.01
C ARG A 198 -3.06 12.72 -5.77
N ARG A 199 -2.53 11.68 -5.11
CA ARG A 199 -2.06 10.48 -5.81
C ARG A 199 -3.24 9.88 -6.58
N HIS A 200 -3.02 9.41 -7.79
CA HIS A 200 -4.12 8.80 -8.57
C HIS A 200 -4.85 7.76 -7.72
N HIS A 201 -4.13 6.84 -7.14
CA HIS A 201 -4.67 5.94 -6.12
C HIS A 201 -3.64 5.60 -5.05
N SER A 202 -4.11 5.50 -3.81
CA SER A 202 -3.36 4.98 -2.66
C SER A 202 -3.91 3.63 -2.21
N LEU A 203 -5.07 3.24 -2.74
CA LEU A 203 -5.76 2.00 -2.46
C LEU A 203 -6.30 1.39 -3.75
N GLY A 204 -6.02 0.10 -3.98
CA GLY A 204 -6.73 -0.75 -4.92
C GLY A 204 -7.57 -1.78 -4.18
N LEU A 205 -8.80 -2.01 -4.63
CA LEU A 205 -9.69 -3.05 -4.11
C LEU A 205 -9.76 -4.18 -5.13
N TYR A 206 -9.18 -5.32 -4.79
CA TYR A 206 -9.16 -6.52 -5.63
C TYR A 206 -10.32 -7.44 -5.25
N PRO A 207 -11.18 -7.85 -6.21
CA PRO A 207 -12.43 -8.57 -5.90
C PRO A 207 -12.20 -10.07 -5.67
N GLY A 208 -11.50 -10.44 -4.62
CA GLY A 208 -11.20 -11.83 -4.28
C GLY A 208 -10.60 -11.97 -2.90
N ALA A 209 -10.27 -13.18 -2.50
CA ALA A 209 -9.57 -13.49 -1.26
C ALA A 209 -8.15 -13.96 -1.55
N LEU A 210 -7.17 -13.49 -0.78
CA LEU A 210 -5.78 -13.91 -0.86
C LEU A 210 -5.24 -14.14 0.56
N PRO A 211 -4.57 -15.28 0.83
CA PRO A 211 -4.10 -15.63 2.16
C PRO A 211 -3.20 -14.58 2.83
N PRO A 212 -2.28 -13.90 2.12
CA PRO A 212 -1.46 -12.84 2.72
C PRO A 212 -2.25 -11.59 3.12
N GLY A 213 -3.50 -11.42 2.68
CA GLY A 213 -4.28 -10.19 2.92
C GLY A 213 -3.75 -8.96 2.20
N ILE A 214 -2.91 -9.16 1.18
CA ILE A 214 -2.33 -8.12 0.33
C ILE A 214 -2.03 -8.70 -1.05
N VAL A 215 -2.36 -7.98 -2.10
CA VAL A 215 -2.02 -8.33 -3.49
C VAL A 215 -0.63 -7.83 -3.81
N HIS A 216 -0.44 -6.53 -3.65
CA HIS A 216 0.86 -5.87 -3.74
C HIS A 216 0.84 -4.54 -2.98
N PHE A 217 2.03 -4.00 -2.74
CA PHE A 217 2.19 -2.57 -2.47
C PHE A 217 3.12 -1.96 -3.52
N MET A 218 3.00 -0.66 -3.72
CA MET A 218 3.81 0.09 -4.66
C MET A 218 4.67 1.12 -3.93
N VAL A 219 5.90 1.27 -4.40
CA VAL A 219 6.77 2.39 -4.07
C VAL A 219 7.18 3.14 -5.33
N GLU A 220 7.10 4.47 -5.29
CA GLU A 220 7.39 5.33 -6.42
C GLU A 220 8.77 5.99 -6.28
N LEU A 221 9.54 5.98 -7.35
CA LEU A 221 10.86 6.58 -7.46
C LEU A 221 10.80 7.94 -8.15
N GLU A 222 11.75 8.83 -7.84
CA GLU A 222 11.82 10.15 -8.50
C GLU A 222 12.31 10.08 -9.95
N THR A 223 12.99 9.00 -10.37
CA THR A 223 13.52 8.89 -11.73
C THR A 223 13.28 7.53 -12.38
N LEU A 224 13.08 7.53 -13.70
CA LEU A 224 12.99 6.30 -14.50
C LEU A 224 14.29 5.48 -14.42
N ASP A 225 15.44 6.14 -14.34
CA ASP A 225 16.72 5.46 -14.21
C ASP A 225 16.81 4.63 -12.92
N ASP A 226 16.20 5.08 -11.83
CA ASP A 226 16.16 4.32 -10.59
C ASP A 226 15.26 3.09 -10.72
N VAL A 227 14.17 3.17 -11.49
CA VAL A 227 13.33 2.01 -11.82
C VAL A 227 14.14 0.99 -12.65
N GLY A 228 14.82 1.45 -13.69
CA GLY A 228 15.67 0.59 -14.53
C GLY A 228 16.79 -0.09 -13.72
N ARG A 229 17.50 0.66 -12.88
CA ARG A 229 18.52 0.11 -11.97
C ARG A 229 17.92 -0.86 -10.93
N GLY A 230 16.70 -0.60 -10.46
CA GLY A 230 15.95 -1.51 -9.60
C GLY A 230 15.69 -2.85 -10.30
N LEU A 231 15.23 -2.81 -11.55
CA LEU A 231 15.03 -4.00 -12.36
C LEU A 231 16.32 -4.81 -12.57
N ASP A 232 17.44 -4.12 -12.83
CA ASP A 232 18.76 -4.78 -12.93
C ASP A 232 19.15 -5.48 -11.63
N ARG A 233 18.90 -4.85 -10.47
CA ARG A 233 19.17 -5.47 -9.16
C ARG A 233 18.27 -6.69 -8.90
N MET A 234 16.99 -6.63 -9.28
CA MET A 234 16.09 -7.79 -9.19
C MET A 234 16.63 -8.98 -9.98
N HIS A 235 17.03 -8.73 -11.25
CA HIS A 235 17.61 -9.77 -12.10
C HIS A 235 18.92 -10.32 -11.52
N ALA A 236 19.81 -9.44 -11.05
CA ALA A 236 21.09 -9.86 -10.45
C ALA A 236 20.91 -10.69 -9.17
N ALA A 237 19.86 -10.40 -8.40
CA ALA A 237 19.50 -11.14 -7.20
C ALA A 237 18.69 -12.42 -7.48
N GLY A 238 18.34 -12.69 -8.75
CA GLY A 238 17.50 -13.84 -9.14
C GLY A 238 16.06 -13.75 -8.67
N ILE A 239 15.55 -12.56 -8.40
CA ILE A 239 14.18 -12.35 -7.94
C ILE A 239 13.23 -12.47 -9.14
N PRO A 240 12.17 -13.29 -9.05
CA PRO A 240 11.21 -13.44 -10.12
C PRO A 240 10.48 -12.13 -10.42
N ILE A 241 10.44 -11.74 -11.69
CA ILE A 241 9.64 -10.63 -12.18
C ILE A 241 8.24 -11.17 -12.50
N ALA A 242 7.25 -10.69 -11.74
CA ALA A 242 5.85 -11.11 -11.91
C ALA A 242 5.21 -10.44 -13.13
N SER A 243 5.55 -9.15 -13.38
CA SER A 243 5.14 -8.44 -14.59
C SER A 243 6.28 -7.58 -15.12
N SER A 244 6.49 -7.62 -16.43
CA SER A 244 7.56 -6.88 -17.10
C SER A 244 7.37 -5.37 -16.96
N LEU A 245 8.43 -4.60 -17.25
CA LEU A 245 8.31 -3.13 -17.34
C LEU A 245 7.22 -2.75 -18.33
N GLY A 246 6.33 -1.84 -17.90
CA GLY A 246 5.20 -1.36 -18.69
C GLY A 246 4.73 0.01 -18.24
N ARG A 247 3.71 0.55 -18.93
CA ARG A 247 3.04 1.80 -18.55
C ARG A 247 1.54 1.54 -18.41
N HIS A 248 1.01 1.78 -17.23
CA HIS A 248 -0.42 1.64 -16.94
C HIS A 248 -1.29 2.67 -17.69
N THR A 249 -2.55 2.32 -17.91
CA THR A 249 -3.52 3.23 -18.55
C THR A 249 -4.17 4.19 -17.56
N ASN A 250 -4.38 3.75 -16.31
CA ASN A 250 -5.09 4.50 -15.29
C ASN A 250 -4.23 5.65 -14.73
N ASP A 251 -3.15 5.33 -14.05
CA ASP A 251 -2.27 6.29 -13.38
C ASP A 251 -1.02 6.68 -14.18
N ARG A 252 -0.84 6.09 -15.37
CA ARG A 252 0.29 6.33 -16.29
C ARG A 252 1.67 5.96 -15.74
N MET A 253 1.72 5.33 -14.59
CA MET A 253 2.98 4.91 -13.99
C MET A 253 3.74 3.96 -14.91
N VAL A 254 5.04 4.16 -15.01
CA VAL A 254 5.97 3.19 -15.60
C VAL A 254 6.52 2.36 -14.47
N SER A 255 6.19 1.09 -14.45
CA SER A 255 6.53 0.18 -13.35
C SER A 255 6.81 -1.24 -13.83
N PHE A 256 7.32 -2.04 -12.93
CA PHE A 256 7.36 -3.50 -13.04
C PHE A 256 6.96 -4.11 -11.70
N TYR A 257 6.59 -5.38 -11.70
CA TYR A 257 6.21 -6.11 -10.50
C TYR A 257 7.20 -7.23 -10.23
N ALA A 258 7.71 -7.30 -9.01
CA ALA A 258 8.61 -8.33 -8.56
C ALA A 258 8.02 -9.12 -7.39
N GLN A 259 8.35 -10.41 -7.32
CA GLN A 259 7.93 -11.25 -6.22
C GLN A 259 8.65 -10.81 -4.94
N ALA A 260 7.88 -10.51 -3.90
CA ALA A 260 8.41 -10.24 -2.57
C ALA A 260 8.53 -11.54 -1.76
N PRO A 261 9.39 -11.58 -0.73
CA PRO A 261 9.25 -12.58 0.31
C PRO A 261 7.84 -12.50 0.93
N GLY A 262 7.19 -13.65 1.17
CA GLY A 262 5.84 -13.64 1.73
C GLY A 262 4.70 -13.84 0.73
N GLY A 263 5.01 -14.09 -0.55
CA GLY A 263 4.04 -14.58 -1.53
C GLY A 263 3.10 -13.55 -2.16
N PHE A 264 3.41 -12.26 -2.04
CA PHE A 264 2.77 -11.17 -2.75
C PHE A 264 3.80 -10.38 -3.58
N GLN A 265 3.40 -9.27 -4.20
CA GLN A 265 4.27 -8.54 -5.13
C GLN A 265 4.60 -7.14 -4.61
N VAL A 266 5.73 -6.60 -5.07
CA VAL A 266 6.07 -5.19 -4.95
C VAL A 266 6.09 -4.59 -6.34
N GLU A 267 5.32 -3.53 -6.53
CA GLU A 267 5.38 -2.67 -7.70
C GLU A 267 6.42 -1.58 -7.47
N TYR A 268 7.35 -1.44 -8.41
CA TYR A 268 8.44 -0.48 -8.35
C TYR A 268 8.33 0.46 -9.55
N GLY A 269 7.90 1.70 -9.31
CA GLY A 269 7.41 2.56 -10.37
C GLY A 269 7.91 4.00 -10.35
N TRP A 270 7.60 4.72 -11.43
CA TRP A 270 7.94 6.13 -11.65
C TRP A 270 6.84 6.85 -12.43
N ASP A 271 6.68 8.17 -12.19
CA ASP A 271 5.82 9.10 -12.93
C ASP A 271 4.32 8.76 -12.80
N GLY A 272 3.92 8.38 -11.56
CA GLY A 272 2.52 8.19 -11.24
C GLY A 272 1.72 9.49 -11.34
N LEU A 273 0.52 9.42 -11.90
CA LEU A 273 -0.33 10.58 -12.14
C LEU A 273 -0.74 11.23 -10.80
N VAL A 274 -0.49 12.53 -10.70
CA VAL A 274 -1.02 13.38 -9.64
C VAL A 274 -2.25 14.10 -10.18
N VAL A 275 -3.39 13.93 -9.52
CA VAL A 275 -4.69 14.46 -9.97
C VAL A 275 -5.13 15.65 -9.11
N ASP A 276 -6.02 16.46 -9.64
CA ASP A 276 -6.79 17.42 -8.85
C ASP A 276 -8.11 16.76 -8.40
N PRO A 277 -8.26 16.44 -7.10
CA PRO A 277 -9.45 15.76 -6.60
C PRO A 277 -10.76 16.53 -6.86
N ALA A 278 -10.71 17.86 -6.97
CA ALA A 278 -11.89 18.69 -7.19
C ALA A 278 -12.44 18.60 -8.63
N THR A 279 -11.60 18.21 -9.58
CA THR A 279 -11.96 18.16 -11.02
C THR A 279 -11.86 16.77 -11.63
N TRP A 280 -11.35 15.80 -10.88
CA TRP A 280 -11.23 14.44 -11.39
C TRP A 280 -12.59 13.77 -11.55
N VAL A 281 -12.78 13.11 -12.67
CA VAL A 281 -13.95 12.29 -12.97
C VAL A 281 -13.52 10.84 -13.10
N ALA A 282 -14.10 9.97 -12.27
CA ALA A 282 -13.83 8.54 -12.30
C ALA A 282 -14.15 7.93 -13.68
N LYS A 283 -13.33 6.99 -14.12
CA LYS A 283 -13.44 6.37 -15.44
C LYS A 283 -13.47 4.86 -15.33
N GLU A 284 -14.11 4.23 -16.30
CA GLU A 284 -13.91 2.81 -16.59
C GLU A 284 -12.70 2.68 -17.53
N ILE A 285 -11.68 1.91 -17.09
CA ILE A 285 -10.53 1.59 -17.93
C ILE A 285 -10.72 0.19 -18.54
N THR A 286 -10.35 0.07 -19.81
CA THR A 286 -10.59 -1.13 -20.61
C THR A 286 -9.33 -1.94 -20.91
N ALA A 287 -8.19 -1.44 -20.50
CA ALA A 287 -6.90 -2.12 -20.63
C ALA A 287 -6.02 -1.77 -19.43
N ASP A 288 -5.27 -2.74 -18.94
CA ASP A 288 -4.32 -2.55 -17.84
C ASP A 288 -3.20 -1.57 -18.21
N SER A 289 -2.67 -1.69 -19.41
CA SER A 289 -1.46 -0.96 -19.81
C SER A 289 -1.52 -0.47 -21.26
N PHE A 290 -0.85 0.66 -21.51
CA PHE A 290 -0.59 1.15 -22.87
C PHE A 290 0.43 0.28 -23.59
N TRP A 291 1.42 -0.25 -22.83
CA TRP A 291 2.45 -1.15 -23.32
C TRP A 291 3.13 -1.85 -22.13
N GLY A 292 3.79 -2.97 -22.39
CA GLY A 292 4.47 -3.77 -21.38
C GLY A 292 3.52 -4.53 -20.48
N HIS A 293 3.89 -4.70 -19.21
CA HIS A 293 3.19 -5.45 -18.17
C HIS A 293 2.74 -6.83 -18.65
N GLN A 294 3.71 -7.58 -19.20
CA GLN A 294 3.48 -8.98 -19.54
C GLN A 294 3.57 -9.77 -18.22
N TRP A 295 2.42 -10.25 -17.78
CA TRP A 295 2.30 -11.04 -16.56
C TRP A 295 2.83 -12.46 -16.80
N ASN A 296 3.78 -12.88 -15.96
CA ASN A 296 4.29 -14.23 -15.90
C ASN A 296 3.38 -14.99 -14.92
N GLY A 297 2.48 -15.83 -15.46
CA GLY A 297 1.53 -16.65 -14.69
C GLY A 297 2.17 -17.84 -14.00
#